data_41e59f712ca23c9dc5f1b9660bc9e4c9
#
_entry.id   41e59f712ca23c9dc5f1b9660bc9e4c9
#
_cell.length_a   1.000
_cell.length_b   1.000
_cell.length_c   1.000
_cell.angle_alpha   90.00
_cell.angle_beta   90.00
_cell.angle_gamma   90.00
#
_symmetry.space_group_name_H-M   'P 1'
#
loop_
_entity.id
_entity.type
_entity.pdbx_description
1 polymer ?
#
loop_
_entity_poly.entity_id
_entity_poly.type
_entity_poly.pdbx_seq_one_letter_code
_entity_poly.pdbx_strand_id
1 'polypeptide(L)'
;MNHRNTHKSKYSWILILCIIVGLLSSLYLVFERHQIEKSQNHIENIVDYDAVLRANAFEKRSQQEAFDALRNAGVTAFAIYDRTLEKAKDAGQVKVLTSEEMDSVRVNGASIKHGATYVGLISGKEGYYKEIREDLYHRIGKDKVKELNTSIGPVLELYGATADSYAKMNLGISKLQAQEVADRGFNVIVRPTNYRNVTSEDLQYVFKRLEGIPHVTGMIFAGKEALGAPNLTDETLELLHKNHIPLVGIEAVNQLQYEPQQGFLEMAAKDEYSVGRVYTIAKDELKKITPEEAAQRFYISDIERNIR
;
A
#
# COMPACT_ATOMS: atom_id res chain seq x y z
N MET A 1 -70.35 9.25 -34.16
CA MET A 1 -69.12 10.01 -34.46
C MET A 1 -68.69 10.81 -33.19
N ASN A 2 -67.73 10.31 -32.42
CA ASN A 2 -67.28 10.95 -31.19
C ASN A 2 -65.99 11.74 -31.52
N HIS A 3 -66.10 13.06 -31.62
CA HIS A 3 -64.97 13.95 -31.71
C HIS A 3 -64.28 14.03 -30.33
N ARG A 4 -63.17 13.31 -30.12
CA ARG A 4 -62.26 13.56 -29.00
C ARG A 4 -61.54 14.87 -29.27
N ASN A 5 -61.99 15.96 -28.63
CA ASN A 5 -61.26 17.20 -28.53
C ASN A 5 -59.99 16.96 -27.67
N THR A 6 -58.85 16.79 -28.31
CA THR A 6 -57.54 16.78 -27.64
C THR A 6 -57.18 18.20 -27.26
N HIS A 7 -57.50 18.61 -26.04
CA HIS A 7 -56.90 19.82 -25.43
C HIS A 7 -55.38 19.65 -25.37
N LYS A 8 -54.65 20.15 -26.34
CA LYS A 8 -53.20 20.28 -26.25
C LYS A 8 -52.92 21.23 -25.07
N SER A 9 -52.38 20.70 -23.95
CA SER A 9 -52.00 21.52 -22.80
C SER A 9 -51.01 22.59 -23.27
N LYS A 10 -51.26 23.84 -22.89
CA LYS A 10 -50.39 25.00 -23.20
C LYS A 10 -48.96 24.83 -22.64
N TYR A 11 -48.73 23.83 -21.78
CA TYR A 11 -47.45 23.55 -21.14
C TYR A 11 -46.71 22.33 -21.75
N SER A 12 -47.27 21.67 -22.77
CA SER A 12 -46.63 20.50 -23.39
C SER A 12 -45.21 20.78 -23.89
N TRP A 13 -44.98 22.01 -24.40
CA TRP A 13 -43.65 22.41 -24.88
C TRP A 13 -42.61 22.53 -23.76
N ILE A 14 -43.01 22.96 -22.54
CA ILE A 14 -42.15 23.04 -21.38
C ILE A 14 -41.72 21.63 -20.94
N LEU A 15 -42.66 20.68 -20.92
CA LEU A 15 -42.33 19.27 -20.61
C LEU A 15 -41.38 18.68 -21.66
N ILE A 16 -41.56 18.96 -22.93
CA ILE A 16 -40.65 18.53 -23.99
C ILE A 16 -39.28 19.16 -23.81
N LEU A 17 -39.19 20.44 -23.48
CA LEU A 17 -37.94 21.14 -23.19
C LEU A 17 -37.20 20.50 -21.99
N CYS A 18 -37.88 20.22 -20.88
CA CYS A 18 -37.32 19.55 -19.73
C CYS A 18 -36.78 18.16 -20.05
N ILE A 19 -37.51 17.39 -20.89
CA ILE A 19 -37.05 16.07 -21.35
C ILE A 19 -35.80 16.21 -22.21
N ILE A 20 -35.76 17.18 -23.13
CA ILE A 20 -34.58 17.42 -23.98
C ILE A 20 -33.36 17.82 -23.14
N VAL A 21 -33.53 18.74 -22.18
CA VAL A 21 -32.44 19.14 -21.27
C VAL A 21 -31.96 17.97 -20.44
N GLY A 22 -32.87 17.14 -19.90
CA GLY A 22 -32.51 15.94 -19.16
C GLY A 22 -31.75 14.92 -20.02
N LEU A 23 -32.18 14.68 -21.25
CA LEU A 23 -31.48 13.80 -22.20
C LEU A 23 -30.10 14.33 -22.56
N LEU A 24 -29.96 15.61 -22.84
CA LEU A 24 -28.65 16.22 -23.17
C LEU A 24 -27.70 16.13 -21.99
N SER A 25 -28.17 16.42 -20.77
CA SER A 25 -27.38 16.27 -19.54
C SER A 25 -26.96 14.81 -19.31
N SER A 26 -27.86 13.85 -19.53
CA SER A 26 -27.53 12.42 -19.40
C SER A 26 -26.51 11.97 -20.46
N LEU A 27 -26.66 12.41 -21.71
CA LEU A 27 -25.70 12.12 -22.78
C LEU A 27 -24.32 12.70 -22.49
N TYR A 28 -24.24 13.92 -21.96
CA TYR A 28 -22.98 14.53 -21.53
C TYR A 28 -22.30 13.70 -20.45
N LEU A 29 -23.04 13.30 -19.40
CA LEU A 29 -22.50 12.47 -18.33
C LEU A 29 -22.03 11.10 -18.83
N VAL A 30 -22.78 10.46 -19.73
CA VAL A 30 -22.40 9.17 -20.35
C VAL A 30 -21.11 9.34 -21.17
N PHE A 31 -20.99 10.44 -21.92
CA PHE A 31 -19.80 10.71 -22.71
C PHE A 31 -18.57 10.94 -21.82
N GLU A 32 -18.68 11.77 -20.80
CA GLU A 32 -17.61 12.01 -19.80
C GLU A 32 -17.19 10.69 -19.14
N ARG A 33 -18.17 9.93 -18.67
CA ARG A 33 -17.91 8.62 -18.06
C ARG A 33 -17.20 7.66 -19.03
N HIS A 34 -17.65 7.60 -20.29
CA HIS A 34 -17.00 6.75 -21.30
C HIS A 34 -15.55 7.15 -21.56
N GLN A 35 -15.26 8.46 -21.60
CA GLN A 35 -13.87 8.96 -21.76
C GLN A 35 -12.99 8.51 -20.58
N ILE A 36 -13.48 8.65 -19.35
CA ILE A 36 -12.77 8.23 -18.15
C ILE A 36 -12.55 6.71 -18.13
N GLU A 37 -13.60 5.93 -18.40
CA GLU A 37 -13.52 4.46 -18.45
C GLU A 37 -12.55 3.98 -19.54
N LYS A 38 -12.54 4.63 -20.70
CA LYS A 38 -11.62 4.30 -21.79
C LYS A 38 -10.15 4.60 -21.46
N SER A 39 -9.91 5.65 -20.67
CA SER A 39 -8.55 6.00 -20.23
C SER A 39 -8.03 5.11 -19.10
N GLN A 40 -8.93 4.43 -18.37
CA GLN A 40 -8.62 3.58 -17.20
C GLN A 40 -8.78 2.08 -17.47
N ASN A 41 -8.68 1.62 -18.71
CA ASN A 41 -8.79 0.19 -19.09
C ASN A 41 -7.59 -0.66 -18.64
N HIS A 42 -6.95 -0.31 -17.56
CA HIS A 42 -5.81 -1.05 -17.04
C HIS A 42 -6.20 -1.78 -15.76
N ILE A 43 -6.20 -3.11 -15.81
CA ILE A 43 -6.47 -3.96 -14.65
C ILE A 43 -5.15 -4.56 -14.18
N GLU A 44 -4.89 -4.46 -12.90
CA GLU A 44 -3.74 -5.06 -12.26
C GLU A 44 -4.16 -6.16 -11.28
N ASN A 45 -3.60 -7.35 -11.46
CA ASN A 45 -3.70 -8.43 -10.50
C ASN A 45 -2.58 -8.30 -9.49
N ILE A 46 -2.94 -7.88 -8.27
CA ILE A 46 -1.99 -7.50 -7.23
C ILE A 46 -1.89 -8.59 -6.17
N VAL A 47 -0.66 -8.95 -5.78
CA VAL A 47 -0.39 -9.83 -4.65
C VAL A 47 0.45 -9.11 -3.58
N ASP A 48 0.28 -9.50 -2.31
CA ASP A 48 1.08 -9.00 -1.20
C ASP A 48 2.49 -9.62 -1.24
N TYR A 49 3.52 -8.77 -1.36
CA TYR A 49 4.93 -9.19 -1.42
C TYR A 49 5.36 -9.97 -0.18
N ASP A 50 5.01 -9.49 1.02
CA ASP A 50 5.37 -10.17 2.27
C ASP A 50 4.69 -11.55 2.38
N ALA A 51 3.46 -11.69 1.86
CA ALA A 51 2.76 -12.98 1.85
C ALA A 51 3.46 -13.99 0.92
N VAL A 52 3.93 -13.53 -0.24
CA VAL A 52 4.71 -14.37 -1.17
C VAL A 52 6.02 -14.82 -0.54
N LEU A 53 6.75 -13.92 0.12
CA LEU A 53 8.00 -14.30 0.81
C LEU A 53 7.76 -15.37 1.88
N ARG A 54 6.70 -15.22 2.69
CA ARG A 54 6.34 -16.22 3.72
C ARG A 54 5.94 -17.56 3.12
N ALA A 55 5.13 -17.55 2.05
CA ALA A 55 4.74 -18.78 1.35
C ALA A 55 5.95 -19.51 0.77
N ASN A 56 6.86 -18.78 0.14
CA ASN A 56 8.09 -19.37 -0.43
C ASN A 56 9.00 -19.98 0.63
N ALA A 57 9.15 -19.31 1.78
CA ALA A 57 9.94 -19.83 2.90
C ALA A 57 9.33 -21.14 3.44
N PHE A 58 8.01 -21.22 3.51
CA PHE A 58 7.29 -22.43 3.95
C PHE A 58 7.43 -23.58 2.94
N GLU A 59 7.24 -23.29 1.65
CA GLU A 59 7.30 -24.27 0.57
C GLU A 59 8.72 -24.62 0.13
N LYS A 60 9.74 -23.92 0.66
CA LYS A 60 11.16 -24.06 0.28
C LYS A 60 11.42 -23.85 -1.22
N ARG A 61 10.59 -23.04 -1.87
CA ARG A 61 10.78 -22.62 -3.26
C ARG A 61 11.84 -21.54 -3.36
N SER A 62 12.57 -21.52 -4.46
CA SER A 62 13.37 -20.35 -4.78
C SER A 62 12.49 -19.14 -5.08
N GLN A 63 12.99 -17.96 -4.78
CA GLN A 63 12.26 -16.71 -5.05
C GLN A 63 11.98 -16.55 -6.55
N GLN A 64 12.92 -16.96 -7.42
CA GLN A 64 12.74 -16.89 -8.86
C GLN A 64 11.57 -17.75 -9.33
N GLU A 65 11.51 -19.01 -8.91
CA GLU A 65 10.42 -19.93 -9.27
C GLU A 65 9.05 -19.38 -8.84
N ALA A 66 8.98 -18.72 -7.69
CA ALA A 66 7.74 -18.12 -7.22
C ALA A 66 7.30 -16.94 -8.06
N PHE A 67 8.22 -16.03 -8.42
CA PHE A 67 7.89 -14.90 -9.29
C PHE A 67 7.47 -15.38 -10.70
N ASP A 68 8.12 -16.40 -11.24
CA ASP A 68 7.78 -16.96 -12.55
C ASP A 68 6.40 -17.64 -12.52
N ALA A 69 6.08 -18.37 -11.45
CA ALA A 69 4.79 -18.99 -11.26
C ALA A 69 3.66 -17.93 -11.16
N LEU A 70 3.88 -16.85 -10.41
CA LEU A 70 2.94 -15.75 -10.29
C LEU A 70 2.72 -15.00 -11.60
N ARG A 71 3.80 -14.77 -12.38
CA ARG A 71 3.68 -14.17 -13.70
C ARG A 71 2.85 -15.04 -14.64
N ASN A 72 3.09 -16.35 -14.65
CA ASN A 72 2.32 -17.30 -15.44
C ASN A 72 0.85 -17.39 -15.00
N ALA A 73 0.56 -17.10 -13.74
CA ALA A 73 -0.80 -17.00 -13.20
C ALA A 73 -1.47 -15.64 -13.49
N GLY A 74 -0.79 -14.72 -14.20
CA GLY A 74 -1.36 -13.42 -14.58
C GLY A 74 -1.22 -12.32 -13.52
N VAL A 75 -0.37 -12.50 -12.51
CA VAL A 75 -0.02 -11.42 -11.56
C VAL A 75 0.78 -10.37 -12.30
N THR A 76 0.38 -9.11 -12.16
CA THR A 76 1.00 -7.96 -12.83
C THR A 76 1.69 -7.01 -11.87
N ALA A 77 1.29 -7.00 -10.59
CA ALA A 77 1.79 -6.07 -9.60
C ALA A 77 1.98 -6.72 -8.22
N PHE A 78 2.85 -6.11 -7.42
CA PHE A 78 3.03 -6.45 -6.02
C PHE A 78 2.73 -5.27 -5.11
N ALA A 79 1.98 -5.54 -4.03
CA ALA A 79 1.75 -4.58 -2.97
C ALA A 79 2.88 -4.67 -1.93
N ILE A 80 3.55 -3.54 -1.71
CA ILE A 80 4.65 -3.40 -0.74
C ILE A 80 4.16 -2.54 0.42
N TYR A 81 4.10 -3.15 1.59
CA TYR A 81 3.69 -2.49 2.82
C TYR A 81 4.87 -1.87 3.57
N ASP A 82 4.57 -0.99 4.50
CA ASP A 82 5.56 -0.58 5.49
C ASP A 82 6.19 -1.79 6.16
N ARG A 83 7.50 -1.75 6.22
CA ARG A 83 8.30 -2.75 6.91
C ARG A 83 8.27 -2.49 8.41
N THR A 84 8.35 -3.55 9.21
CA THR A 84 8.64 -3.52 10.64
C THR A 84 9.91 -4.33 10.93
N LEU A 85 10.49 -4.18 12.13
CA LEU A 85 11.64 -5.02 12.50
C LEU A 85 11.26 -6.50 12.57
N GLU A 86 10.04 -6.82 13.00
CA GLU A 86 9.52 -8.20 13.01
C GLU A 86 9.48 -8.77 11.60
N LYS A 87 8.87 -8.06 10.66
CA LYS A 87 8.84 -8.49 9.24
C LYS A 87 10.24 -8.64 8.64
N ALA A 88 11.15 -7.71 8.95
CA ALA A 88 12.53 -7.77 8.45
C ALA A 88 13.30 -8.97 9.04
N LYS A 89 13.07 -9.30 10.31
CA LYS A 89 13.60 -10.50 10.98
C LYS A 89 13.06 -11.76 10.29
N ASP A 90 11.74 -11.87 10.15
CA ASP A 90 11.08 -13.02 9.54
C ASP A 90 11.49 -13.27 8.09
N ALA A 91 11.74 -12.18 7.35
CA ALA A 91 12.27 -12.24 5.99
C ALA A 91 13.80 -12.49 5.91
N GLY A 92 14.48 -12.68 7.05
CA GLY A 92 15.94 -12.92 7.10
C GLY A 92 16.76 -11.74 6.59
N GLN A 93 16.28 -10.51 6.72
CA GLN A 93 16.97 -9.30 6.28
C GLN A 93 17.91 -8.75 7.35
N VAL A 94 17.54 -8.90 8.61
CA VAL A 94 18.34 -8.53 9.79
C VAL A 94 18.13 -9.54 10.92
N LYS A 95 19.06 -9.55 11.88
CA LYS A 95 18.85 -10.20 13.18
C LYS A 95 18.20 -9.20 14.12
N VAL A 96 17.22 -9.64 14.91
CA VAL A 96 16.71 -8.86 16.05
C VAL A 96 17.00 -9.67 17.30
N LEU A 97 17.82 -9.14 18.19
CA LEU A 97 18.38 -9.81 19.34
C LEU A 97 17.97 -9.09 20.63
N THR A 98 17.78 -9.86 21.68
CA THR A 98 17.57 -9.33 23.04
C THR A 98 18.91 -9.04 23.72
N SER A 99 18.88 -8.38 24.88
CA SER A 99 20.09 -8.16 25.71
C SER A 99 20.73 -9.47 26.13
N GLU A 100 19.91 -10.47 26.49
CA GLU A 100 20.37 -11.79 26.93
C GLU A 100 21.08 -12.57 25.80
N GLU A 101 20.58 -12.46 24.57
CA GLU A 101 21.23 -13.05 23.40
C GLU A 101 22.57 -12.34 23.08
N MET A 102 22.68 -11.05 23.43
CA MET A 102 23.91 -10.27 23.26
C MET A 102 24.96 -10.55 24.35
N ASP A 103 24.61 -11.13 25.50
CA ASP A 103 25.55 -11.37 26.58
C ASP A 103 26.75 -12.27 26.18
N SER A 104 26.54 -13.16 25.21
CA SER A 104 27.58 -14.00 24.63
C SER A 104 28.40 -13.33 23.53
N VAL A 105 28.01 -12.13 23.10
CA VAL A 105 28.64 -11.40 21.99
C VAL A 105 29.68 -10.43 22.51
N ARG A 106 30.91 -10.56 22.03
CA ARG A 106 31.98 -9.60 22.38
C ARG A 106 31.71 -8.27 21.68
N VAL A 107 31.65 -7.19 22.46
CA VAL A 107 31.49 -5.80 22.01
C VAL A 107 32.76 -5.04 22.19
N ASN A 108 33.26 -4.40 21.14
CA ASN A 108 34.48 -3.61 21.21
C ASN A 108 34.19 -2.25 21.86
N GLY A 109 34.76 -2.04 23.06
CA GLY A 109 34.76 -0.72 23.74
C GLY A 109 33.40 -0.26 24.30
N ALA A 110 32.42 -1.15 24.45
CA ALA A 110 31.12 -0.84 25.05
C ALA A 110 30.58 -2.02 25.88
N SER A 111 29.72 -1.73 26.84
CA SER A 111 28.94 -2.74 27.57
C SER A 111 27.56 -2.86 26.99
N ILE A 112 26.99 -4.07 26.99
CA ILE A 112 25.63 -4.37 26.62
C ILE A 112 24.69 -3.76 27.66
N LYS A 113 23.61 -3.13 27.21
CA LYS A 113 22.55 -2.59 28.07
C LYS A 113 21.41 -3.55 28.21
N HIS A 114 21.11 -3.95 29.42
CA HIS A 114 19.93 -4.76 29.71
C HIS A 114 18.64 -4.04 29.31
N GLY A 115 17.71 -4.75 28.70
CA GLY A 115 16.43 -4.24 28.22
C GLY A 115 16.49 -3.45 26.90
N ALA A 116 17.67 -3.27 26.29
CA ALA A 116 17.78 -2.73 24.94
C ALA A 116 17.44 -3.78 23.89
N THR A 117 17.02 -3.31 22.71
CA THR A 117 16.80 -4.14 21.52
C THR A 117 17.98 -3.96 20.58
N TYR A 118 18.45 -5.05 20.02
CA TYR A 118 19.62 -5.04 19.13
C TYR A 118 19.25 -5.49 17.73
N VAL A 119 19.72 -4.76 16.71
CA VAL A 119 19.50 -5.10 15.30
C VAL A 119 20.84 -5.39 14.66
N GLY A 120 21.09 -6.64 14.30
CA GLY A 120 22.35 -7.12 13.75
C GLY A 120 22.30 -7.34 12.25
N LEU A 121 23.45 -7.11 11.60
CA LEU A 121 23.66 -7.42 10.19
C LEU A 121 23.59 -8.93 9.94
N ILE A 122 22.98 -9.32 8.82
CA ILE A 122 23.13 -10.65 8.22
C ILE A 122 24.04 -10.51 6.99
N SER A 123 25.06 -11.38 6.89
CA SER A 123 25.99 -11.38 5.75
C SER A 123 25.24 -11.50 4.41
N GLY A 124 25.57 -10.65 3.45
CA GLY A 124 24.87 -10.57 2.15
C GLY A 124 23.59 -9.74 2.20
N LYS A 125 23.24 -9.13 3.34
CA LYS A 125 22.05 -8.28 3.52
C LYS A 125 22.41 -6.85 3.97
N GLU A 126 23.62 -6.39 3.60
CA GLU A 126 24.16 -5.08 3.99
C GLU A 126 23.25 -3.91 3.57
N GLY A 127 22.62 -4.03 2.39
CA GLY A 127 21.67 -3.04 1.89
C GLY A 127 20.45 -2.89 2.81
N TYR A 128 19.84 -3.99 3.23
CA TYR A 128 18.69 -3.99 4.16
C TYR A 128 19.06 -3.45 5.52
N TYR A 129 20.23 -3.82 6.04
CA TYR A 129 20.71 -3.30 7.32
C TYR A 129 20.91 -1.77 7.27
N LYS A 130 21.52 -1.26 6.20
CA LYS A 130 21.70 0.18 5.98
C LYS A 130 20.35 0.91 5.89
N GLU A 131 19.42 0.37 5.13
CA GLU A 131 18.09 0.94 4.96
C GLU A 131 17.32 1.00 6.29
N ILE A 132 17.36 -0.09 7.07
CA ILE A 132 16.72 -0.16 8.41
C ILE A 132 17.39 0.83 9.38
N ARG A 133 18.70 0.97 9.34
CA ARG A 133 19.42 1.96 10.16
C ARG A 133 18.95 3.39 9.84
N GLU A 134 18.84 3.74 8.57
CA GLU A 134 18.34 5.06 8.14
C GLU A 134 16.90 5.28 8.57
N ASP A 135 16.05 4.27 8.44
CA ASP A 135 14.67 4.33 8.90
C ASP A 135 14.58 4.54 10.42
N LEU A 136 15.38 3.81 11.19
CA LEU A 136 15.45 3.98 12.64
C LEU A 136 15.93 5.38 13.02
N TYR A 137 16.94 5.92 12.35
CA TYR A 137 17.40 7.29 12.58
C TYR A 137 16.30 8.31 12.32
N HIS A 138 15.52 8.12 11.26
CA HIS A 138 14.40 9.00 10.94
C HIS A 138 13.27 8.86 11.96
N ARG A 139 12.91 7.63 12.35
CA ARG A 139 11.73 7.33 13.17
C ARG A 139 11.90 7.61 14.65
N ILE A 140 13.06 7.38 15.22
CA ILE A 140 13.28 7.49 16.66
C ILE A 140 14.41 8.47 17.05
N GLY A 141 15.13 9.01 16.06
CA GLY A 141 16.27 9.90 16.26
C GLY A 141 17.59 9.16 16.41
N LYS A 142 18.67 9.80 15.95
CA LYS A 142 20.03 9.24 16.02
C LYS A 142 20.53 9.06 17.45
N ASP A 143 20.06 9.87 18.38
CA ASP A 143 20.38 9.82 19.80
C ASP A 143 19.91 8.53 20.49
N LYS A 144 18.90 7.86 19.93
CA LYS A 144 18.34 6.60 20.44
C LYS A 144 18.86 5.35 19.73
N VAL A 145 19.75 5.52 18.77
CA VAL A 145 20.33 4.42 17.99
C VAL A 145 21.85 4.49 18.08
N LYS A 146 22.46 3.54 18.77
CA LYS A 146 23.92 3.45 18.88
C LYS A 146 24.46 2.33 18.01
N GLU A 147 25.44 2.64 17.18
CA GLU A 147 26.16 1.61 16.40
C GLU A 147 27.25 0.96 17.26
N LEU A 148 27.27 -0.36 17.30
CA LEU A 148 28.26 -1.17 18.00
C LEU A 148 29.00 -2.05 17.00
N ASN A 149 30.33 -2.13 17.18
CA ASN A 149 31.15 -3.12 16.49
C ASN A 149 31.29 -4.35 17.37
N THR A 150 30.82 -5.49 16.88
CA THR A 150 30.79 -6.72 17.67
C THR A 150 31.47 -7.88 16.96
N SER A 151 31.68 -8.98 17.68
CA SER A 151 32.23 -10.21 17.10
C SER A 151 31.33 -10.87 16.04
N ILE A 152 30.05 -10.51 15.99
CA ILE A 152 29.08 -10.97 14.99
C ILE A 152 28.80 -9.96 13.86
N GLY A 153 29.60 -8.89 13.79
CA GLY A 153 29.46 -7.78 12.85
C GLY A 153 28.84 -6.52 13.46
N PRO A 154 28.47 -5.53 12.66
CA PRO A 154 27.83 -4.30 13.15
C PRO A 154 26.43 -4.58 13.68
N VAL A 155 26.11 -3.95 14.81
CA VAL A 155 24.85 -4.07 15.53
C VAL A 155 24.36 -2.68 15.93
N LEU A 156 23.06 -2.41 15.80
CA LEU A 156 22.40 -1.21 16.32
C LEU A 156 21.80 -1.54 17.69
N GLU A 157 22.09 -0.73 18.69
CA GLU A 157 21.49 -0.78 20.02
C GLU A 157 20.42 0.31 20.11
N LEU A 158 19.16 -0.08 20.40
CA LEU A 158 17.99 0.81 20.41
C LEU A 158 17.54 1.11 21.83
N TYR A 159 17.28 2.38 22.12
CA TYR A 159 16.90 2.87 23.44
C TYR A 159 15.50 3.50 23.45
N GLY A 160 14.86 3.50 24.61
CA GLY A 160 13.71 4.36 24.92
C GLY A 160 12.35 3.70 24.70
N ALA A 161 12.29 2.46 24.19
CA ALA A 161 11.05 1.70 24.09
C ALA A 161 11.30 0.20 24.33
N THR A 162 10.21 -0.56 24.52
CA THR A 162 10.27 -2.02 24.68
C THR A 162 10.58 -2.71 23.38
N ALA A 163 11.11 -3.94 23.46
CA ALA A 163 11.38 -4.76 22.28
C ALA A 163 10.14 -4.97 21.42
N ASP A 164 8.96 -5.20 22.03
CA ASP A 164 7.68 -5.35 21.32
C ASP A 164 7.29 -4.07 20.57
N SER A 165 7.49 -2.90 21.17
CA SER A 165 7.23 -1.63 20.51
C SER A 165 8.12 -1.43 19.29
N TYR A 166 9.40 -1.77 19.38
CA TYR A 166 10.33 -1.68 18.25
C TYR A 166 10.01 -2.72 17.17
N ALA A 167 9.68 -3.95 17.57
CA ALA A 167 9.33 -5.02 16.63
C ALA A 167 8.17 -4.64 15.70
N LYS A 168 7.14 -3.96 16.24
CA LYS A 168 5.90 -3.58 15.55
C LYS A 168 5.91 -2.17 14.94
N MET A 169 6.96 -1.39 15.20
CA MET A 169 7.06 -0.03 14.68
C MET A 169 7.21 -0.03 13.16
N ASN A 170 6.36 0.75 12.47
CA ASN A 170 6.48 0.95 11.04
C ASN A 170 7.74 1.77 10.72
N LEU A 171 8.62 1.19 9.92
CA LEU A 171 9.89 1.81 9.48
C LEU A 171 9.73 2.58 8.17
N GLY A 172 8.77 2.19 7.34
CA GLY A 172 8.52 2.76 6.02
C GLY A 172 8.63 1.72 4.91
N ILE A 173 8.38 2.16 3.68
CA ILE A 173 8.48 1.33 2.47
C ILE A 173 9.96 0.99 2.20
N SER A 174 10.25 -0.28 1.99
CA SER A 174 11.59 -0.72 1.59
C SER A 174 11.83 -0.42 0.11
N LYS A 175 12.79 0.47 -0.16
CA LYS A 175 13.23 0.77 -1.53
C LYS A 175 13.82 -0.47 -2.20
N LEU A 176 14.57 -1.29 -1.46
CA LEU A 176 15.19 -2.51 -1.99
C LEU A 176 14.14 -3.54 -2.44
N GLN A 177 13.07 -3.73 -1.66
CA GLN A 177 11.97 -4.62 -2.06
C GLN A 177 11.22 -4.08 -3.28
N ALA A 178 10.92 -2.79 -3.30
CA ALA A 178 10.24 -2.16 -4.43
C ALA A 178 11.09 -2.23 -5.71
N GLN A 179 12.40 -1.99 -5.61
CA GLN A 179 13.34 -2.11 -6.72
C GLN A 179 13.43 -3.56 -7.21
N GLU A 180 13.49 -4.53 -6.31
CA GLU A 180 13.52 -5.95 -6.68
C GLU A 180 12.29 -6.37 -7.50
N VAL A 181 11.10 -5.92 -7.10
CA VAL A 181 9.85 -6.17 -7.82
C VAL A 181 9.90 -5.54 -9.21
N ALA A 182 10.31 -4.28 -9.29
CA ALA A 182 10.42 -3.53 -10.54
C ALA A 182 11.45 -4.13 -11.50
N ASP A 183 12.62 -4.52 -11.00
CA ASP A 183 13.71 -5.17 -11.78
C ASP A 183 13.27 -6.51 -12.38
N ARG A 184 12.29 -7.16 -11.76
CA ARG A 184 11.67 -8.38 -12.28
C ARG A 184 10.56 -8.10 -13.29
N GLY A 185 10.26 -6.84 -13.62
CA GLY A 185 9.26 -6.40 -14.59
C GLY A 185 7.82 -6.46 -14.09
N PHE A 186 7.60 -6.40 -12.77
CA PHE A 186 6.28 -6.22 -12.19
C PHE A 186 6.05 -4.77 -11.80
N ASN A 187 4.80 -4.38 -11.78
CA ASN A 187 4.37 -3.09 -11.23
C ASN A 187 4.44 -3.10 -9.70
N VAL A 188 4.65 -1.92 -9.13
CA VAL A 188 4.78 -1.71 -7.70
C VAL A 188 3.60 -0.89 -7.20
N ILE A 189 2.83 -1.44 -6.29
CA ILE A 189 1.82 -0.72 -5.52
C ILE A 189 2.37 -0.51 -4.11
N VAL A 190 2.49 0.74 -3.67
CA VAL A 190 3.00 1.03 -2.33
C VAL A 190 1.86 1.22 -1.34
N ARG A 191 2.05 0.68 -0.13
CA ARG A 191 1.03 0.71 0.92
C ARG A 191 1.58 1.29 2.23
N PRO A 192 1.87 2.60 2.25
CA PRO A 192 2.32 3.26 3.47
C PRO A 192 1.20 3.35 4.51
N THR A 193 1.59 3.34 5.78
CA THR A 193 0.72 3.60 6.93
C THR A 193 0.93 5.04 7.38
N ASN A 194 -0.13 5.72 7.82
CA ASN A 194 0.01 7.03 8.43
C ASN A 194 0.82 6.96 9.73
N TYR A 195 1.56 8.00 10.01
CA TYR A 195 2.39 8.09 11.21
C TYR A 195 1.69 8.91 12.29
N ARG A 196 1.85 8.50 13.53
CA ARG A 196 1.38 9.31 14.65
C ARG A 196 2.15 10.64 14.65
N ASN A 197 1.40 11.76 14.62
CA ASN A 197 1.96 13.11 14.51
C ASN A 197 2.86 13.29 13.29
N VAL A 198 2.38 12.83 12.13
CA VAL A 198 3.07 12.94 10.85
C VAL A 198 3.48 14.40 10.57
N THR A 199 4.68 14.58 10.05
CA THR A 199 5.25 15.87 9.65
C THR A 199 5.49 15.91 8.15
N SER A 200 5.70 17.11 7.59
CA SER A 200 6.12 17.26 6.18
C SER A 200 7.43 16.54 5.88
N GLU A 201 8.36 16.47 6.85
CA GLU A 201 9.60 15.72 6.69
C GLU A 201 9.35 14.22 6.57
N ASP A 202 8.38 13.68 7.34
CA ASP A 202 7.97 12.28 7.22
C ASP A 202 7.39 11.99 5.84
N LEU A 203 6.52 12.86 5.31
CA LEU A 203 5.96 12.71 3.97
C LEU A 203 7.05 12.71 2.90
N GLN A 204 7.94 13.69 2.94
CA GLN A 204 9.06 13.78 2.00
C GLN A 204 9.98 12.55 2.11
N TYR A 205 10.20 12.02 3.32
CA TYR A 205 10.98 10.80 3.52
C TYR A 205 10.34 9.59 2.83
N VAL A 206 9.00 9.42 2.95
CA VAL A 206 8.26 8.35 2.25
C VAL A 206 8.45 8.47 0.74
N PHE A 207 8.19 9.65 0.16
CA PHE A 207 8.28 9.85 -1.29
C PHE A 207 9.71 9.75 -1.80
N LYS A 208 10.70 10.22 -1.05
CA LYS A 208 12.13 10.03 -1.39
C LYS A 208 12.54 8.56 -1.50
N ARG A 209 11.90 7.67 -0.73
CA ARG A 209 12.11 6.21 -0.86
C ARG A 209 11.65 5.67 -2.20
N LEU A 210 10.66 6.31 -2.82
CA LEU A 210 10.09 5.89 -4.10
C LEU A 210 10.81 6.49 -5.31
N GLU A 211 11.64 7.49 -5.10
CA GLU A 211 12.39 8.14 -6.18
C GLU A 211 13.29 7.15 -6.93
N GLY A 212 13.14 7.12 -8.27
CA GLY A 212 13.93 6.29 -9.17
C GLY A 212 13.50 4.83 -9.22
N ILE A 213 12.43 4.43 -8.53
CA ILE A 213 11.82 3.10 -8.70
C ILE A 213 10.91 3.15 -9.92
N PRO A 214 11.17 2.35 -10.97
CA PRO A 214 10.29 2.30 -12.11
C PRO A 214 8.99 1.57 -11.76
N HIS A 215 7.93 1.84 -12.55
CA HIS A 215 6.67 1.12 -12.47
C HIS A 215 5.94 1.19 -11.11
N VAL A 216 6.08 2.31 -10.37
CA VAL A 216 5.19 2.58 -9.24
C VAL A 216 3.85 3.05 -9.81
N THR A 217 2.86 2.14 -9.85
CA THR A 217 1.58 2.36 -10.54
C THR A 217 0.45 2.77 -9.62
N GLY A 218 0.69 2.85 -8.30
CA GLY A 218 -0.30 3.36 -7.38
C GLY A 218 0.12 3.36 -5.92
N MET A 219 -0.59 4.17 -5.14
CA MET A 219 -0.47 4.21 -3.68
C MET A 219 -1.81 3.90 -3.03
N ILE A 220 -1.84 2.88 -2.18
CA ILE A 220 -2.99 2.47 -1.38
C ILE A 220 -2.62 2.66 0.08
N PHE A 221 -3.31 3.52 0.81
CA PHE A 221 -3.00 3.69 2.23
C PHE A 221 -3.35 2.44 3.04
N ALA A 222 -2.49 2.08 3.99
CA ALA A 222 -2.72 1.01 4.92
C ALA A 222 -3.28 1.55 6.25
N GLY A 223 -4.15 0.77 6.91
CA GLY A 223 -4.77 1.18 8.16
C GLY A 223 -6.03 2.04 7.99
N LYS A 224 -6.36 2.84 9.01
CA LYS A 224 -7.62 3.61 9.10
C LYS A 224 -7.50 5.06 8.61
N GLU A 225 -6.32 5.50 8.26
CA GLU A 225 -6.02 6.90 7.93
C GLU A 225 -5.23 6.97 6.62
N ALA A 226 -5.52 7.99 5.82
CA ALA A 226 -4.67 8.37 4.69
C ALA A 226 -3.33 8.90 5.21
N LEU A 227 -2.26 8.71 4.46
CA LEU A 227 -0.96 9.29 4.79
C LEU A 227 -1.11 10.83 4.85
N GLY A 228 -0.58 11.44 5.91
CA GLY A 228 -0.70 12.88 6.16
C GLY A 228 -1.97 13.30 6.91
N ALA A 229 -2.93 12.40 7.17
CA ALA A 229 -4.12 12.74 7.93
C ALA A 229 -3.78 13.08 9.41
N PRO A 230 -4.52 14.04 10.03
CA PRO A 230 -5.63 14.80 9.43
C PRO A 230 -5.21 16.10 8.71
N ASN A 231 -3.97 16.60 8.88
CA ASN A 231 -3.63 17.99 8.56
C ASN A 231 -2.73 18.16 7.33
N LEU A 232 -2.14 17.10 6.80
CA LEU A 232 -1.15 17.13 5.71
C LEU A 232 -1.59 16.31 4.48
N THR A 233 -2.88 16.03 4.35
CA THR A 233 -3.45 15.30 3.21
C THR A 233 -3.23 16.05 1.89
N ASP A 234 -3.27 17.37 1.90
CA ASP A 234 -3.01 18.21 0.72
C ASP A 234 -1.56 18.08 0.27
N GLU A 235 -0.60 18.14 1.19
CA GLU A 235 0.81 17.95 0.88
C GLU A 235 1.06 16.53 0.34
N THR A 236 0.38 15.52 0.90
CA THR A 236 0.47 14.16 0.37
C THR A 236 -0.05 14.09 -1.07
N LEU A 237 -1.17 14.75 -1.38
CA LEU A 237 -1.72 14.79 -2.73
C LEU A 237 -0.78 15.51 -3.72
N GLU A 238 -0.20 16.63 -3.32
CA GLU A 238 0.82 17.33 -4.11
C GLU A 238 2.04 16.45 -4.39
N LEU A 239 2.50 15.69 -3.40
CA LEU A 239 3.63 14.77 -3.57
C LEU A 239 3.26 13.58 -4.48
N LEU A 240 2.03 13.07 -4.43
CA LEU A 240 1.52 12.06 -5.36
C LEU A 240 1.56 12.57 -6.80
N HIS A 241 1.03 13.76 -7.05
CA HIS A 241 1.03 14.39 -8.38
C HIS A 241 2.46 14.65 -8.88
N LYS A 242 3.32 15.22 -8.03
CA LYS A 242 4.73 15.46 -8.36
C LYS A 242 5.49 14.20 -8.78
N ASN A 243 5.18 13.08 -8.15
CA ASN A 243 5.84 11.80 -8.43
C ASN A 243 5.06 10.94 -9.44
N HIS A 244 3.96 11.45 -10.01
CA HIS A 244 3.08 10.72 -10.94
C HIS A 244 2.59 9.38 -10.40
N ILE A 245 2.28 9.32 -9.10
CA ILE A 245 1.77 8.13 -8.43
C ILE A 245 0.25 8.27 -8.25
N PRO A 246 -0.57 7.45 -8.93
CA PRO A 246 -2.02 7.50 -8.76
C PRO A 246 -2.44 7.15 -7.33
N LEU A 247 -3.42 7.90 -6.81
CA LEU A 247 -4.12 7.55 -5.58
C LEU A 247 -5.08 6.39 -5.85
N VAL A 248 -5.07 5.35 -5.00
CA VAL A 248 -5.93 4.18 -5.15
C VAL A 248 -6.73 3.93 -3.88
N GLY A 249 -8.05 3.89 -4.02
CA GLY A 249 -8.99 3.63 -2.92
C GLY A 249 -9.36 2.16 -2.80
N ILE A 250 -9.59 1.70 -1.56
CA ILE A 250 -10.09 0.35 -1.29
C ILE A 250 -11.60 0.33 -1.49
N GLU A 251 -12.08 -0.50 -2.44
CA GLU A 251 -13.50 -0.74 -2.59
C GLU A 251 -13.98 -1.66 -1.46
N ALA A 252 -14.93 -1.17 -0.67
CA ALA A 252 -15.49 -1.95 0.43
C ALA A 252 -16.31 -3.13 -0.08
N VAL A 253 -16.02 -4.31 0.44
CA VAL A 253 -16.75 -5.54 0.14
C VAL A 253 -18.14 -5.53 0.78
N ASN A 254 -18.29 -4.81 1.90
CA ASN A 254 -19.53 -4.69 2.64
C ASN A 254 -19.84 -3.22 2.92
N GLN A 255 -20.68 -2.62 2.09
CA GLN A 255 -21.06 -1.21 2.20
C GLN A 255 -21.71 -0.84 3.54
N LEU A 256 -22.28 -1.79 4.27
CA LEU A 256 -22.94 -1.56 5.57
C LEU A 256 -21.95 -1.32 6.71
N GLN A 257 -20.69 -1.73 6.57
CA GLN A 257 -19.65 -1.59 7.60
C GLN A 257 -18.43 -0.79 7.10
N TYR A 258 -18.53 -0.14 5.95
CA TYR A 258 -17.44 0.62 5.39
C TYR A 258 -17.24 1.92 6.16
N GLU A 259 -16.12 2.00 6.86
CA GLU A 259 -15.58 3.26 7.36
C GLU A 259 -14.50 3.73 6.38
N PRO A 260 -14.71 4.86 5.67
CA PRO A 260 -13.67 5.42 4.81
C PRO A 260 -12.45 5.77 5.66
N GLN A 261 -11.27 5.57 5.09
CA GLN A 261 -10.03 6.02 5.73
C GLN A 261 -10.10 7.53 5.97
N GLN A 262 -9.74 7.97 7.17
CA GLN A 262 -9.74 9.40 7.51
C GLN A 262 -8.86 10.17 6.51
N GLY A 263 -9.36 11.26 5.95
CA GLY A 263 -8.69 12.11 4.96
C GLY A 263 -8.77 11.60 3.52
N PHE A 264 -9.08 10.31 3.26
CA PHE A 264 -9.09 9.77 1.91
C PHE A 264 -10.14 10.40 1.00
N LEU A 265 -11.39 10.53 1.48
CA LEU A 265 -12.47 11.12 0.67
C LEU A 265 -12.22 12.60 0.36
N GLU A 266 -11.60 13.31 1.28
CA GLU A 266 -11.20 14.70 1.06
C GLU A 266 -10.13 14.82 -0.03
N MET A 267 -9.10 13.97 0.01
CA MET A 267 -8.09 13.88 -1.03
C MET A 267 -8.71 13.51 -2.38
N ALA A 268 -9.56 12.50 -2.42
CA ALA A 268 -10.23 12.06 -3.64
C ALA A 268 -11.11 13.17 -4.25
N ALA A 269 -11.82 13.94 -3.42
CA ALA A 269 -12.62 15.06 -3.89
C ALA A 269 -11.76 16.21 -4.46
N LYS A 270 -10.61 16.49 -3.85
CA LYS A 270 -9.64 17.49 -4.34
C LYS A 270 -8.96 17.05 -5.64
N ASP A 271 -8.81 15.76 -5.85
CA ASP A 271 -8.30 15.15 -7.07
C ASP A 271 -9.41 14.85 -8.11
N GLU A 272 -10.53 15.57 -8.01
CA GLU A 272 -11.67 15.43 -8.92
C GLU A 272 -12.14 13.97 -9.08
N TYR A 273 -11.93 13.15 -8.04
CA TYR A 273 -12.19 11.69 -8.03
C TYR A 273 -11.39 10.90 -9.08
N SER A 274 -10.25 11.43 -9.52
CA SER A 274 -9.29 10.73 -10.39
C SER A 274 -8.52 9.66 -9.61
N VAL A 275 -9.24 8.71 -9.01
CA VAL A 275 -8.66 7.68 -8.14
C VAL A 275 -8.86 6.29 -8.72
N GLY A 276 -7.81 5.48 -8.66
CA GLY A 276 -7.91 4.04 -8.94
C GLY A 276 -8.74 3.33 -7.86
N ARG A 277 -9.25 2.15 -8.18
CA ARG A 277 -9.98 1.31 -7.22
C ARG A 277 -9.33 -0.05 -7.09
N VAL A 278 -9.10 -0.49 -5.86
CA VAL A 278 -8.65 -1.84 -5.57
C VAL A 278 -9.76 -2.62 -4.87
N TYR A 279 -10.00 -3.81 -5.36
CA TYR A 279 -10.88 -4.78 -4.73
C TYR A 279 -10.08 -5.91 -4.10
N THR A 280 -10.54 -6.38 -2.96
CA THR A 280 -10.01 -7.58 -2.32
C THR A 280 -11.14 -8.37 -1.68
N ILE A 281 -11.07 -9.69 -1.74
CA ILE A 281 -11.96 -10.54 -0.96
C ILE A 281 -11.55 -10.46 0.51
N ALA A 282 -12.52 -10.29 1.40
CA ALA A 282 -12.25 -10.21 2.83
C ALA A 282 -11.55 -11.47 3.32
N LYS A 283 -10.50 -11.30 4.15
CA LYS A 283 -9.71 -12.42 4.67
C LYS A 283 -10.56 -13.46 5.42
N ASP A 284 -11.62 -13.02 6.10
CA ASP A 284 -12.50 -13.92 6.84
C ASP A 284 -13.48 -14.67 5.93
N GLU A 285 -13.77 -14.16 4.73
CA GLU A 285 -14.46 -14.89 3.66
C GLU A 285 -13.53 -15.96 3.08
N LEU A 286 -12.30 -15.60 2.72
CA LEU A 286 -11.31 -16.53 2.15
C LEU A 286 -11.00 -17.71 3.07
N LYS A 287 -11.06 -17.53 4.39
CA LYS A 287 -10.85 -18.65 5.34
C LYS A 287 -11.97 -19.69 5.35
N LYS A 288 -13.14 -19.37 4.80
CA LYS A 288 -14.35 -20.20 4.83
C LYS A 288 -14.61 -20.96 3.53
N ILE A 289 -13.83 -20.67 2.50
CA ILE A 289 -13.99 -21.23 1.17
C ILE A 289 -12.73 -21.99 0.74
N THR A 290 -12.88 -22.92 -0.20
CA THR A 290 -11.76 -23.66 -0.77
C THR A 290 -10.93 -22.77 -1.72
N PRO A 291 -9.69 -23.14 -2.07
CA PRO A 291 -8.90 -22.42 -3.08
C PRO A 291 -9.60 -22.29 -4.43
N GLU A 292 -10.34 -23.33 -4.85
CA GLU A 292 -11.11 -23.35 -6.10
C GLU A 292 -12.28 -22.38 -6.04
N GLU A 293 -13.01 -22.35 -4.93
CA GLU A 293 -14.10 -21.38 -4.70
C GLU A 293 -13.54 -19.94 -4.62
N ALA A 294 -12.37 -19.75 -4.00
CA ALA A 294 -11.70 -18.46 -3.96
C ALA A 294 -11.33 -17.98 -5.37
N ALA A 295 -10.79 -18.85 -6.22
CA ALA A 295 -10.47 -18.53 -7.60
C ALA A 295 -11.71 -18.14 -8.39
N GLN A 296 -12.82 -18.90 -8.25
CA GLN A 296 -14.10 -18.55 -8.87
C GLN A 296 -14.65 -17.21 -8.35
N ARG A 297 -14.53 -16.96 -7.06
CA ARG A 297 -14.99 -15.71 -6.43
C ARG A 297 -14.21 -14.50 -6.95
N PHE A 298 -12.89 -14.62 -7.14
CA PHE A 298 -12.08 -13.59 -7.78
C PHE A 298 -12.49 -13.38 -9.24
N TYR A 299 -12.64 -14.42 -10.01
CA TYR A 299 -13.05 -14.36 -11.42
C TYR A 299 -14.42 -13.68 -11.60
N ILE A 300 -15.41 -14.04 -10.79
CA ILE A 300 -16.73 -13.41 -10.81
C ILE A 300 -16.63 -11.92 -10.47
N SER A 301 -15.84 -11.59 -9.42
CA SER A 301 -15.65 -10.20 -9.01
C SER A 301 -14.96 -9.35 -10.08
N ASP A 302 -14.02 -9.94 -10.80
CA ASP A 302 -13.33 -9.29 -11.91
C ASP A 302 -14.30 -8.99 -13.06
N ILE A 303 -15.10 -9.97 -13.47
CA ILE A 303 -16.15 -9.79 -14.49
C ILE A 303 -17.15 -8.71 -14.08
N GLU A 304 -17.69 -8.78 -12.86
CA GLU A 304 -18.69 -7.82 -12.36
C GLU A 304 -18.16 -6.39 -12.36
N ARG A 305 -16.87 -6.18 -12.14
CA ARG A 305 -16.24 -4.86 -12.11
C ARG A 305 -15.86 -4.35 -13.49
N ASN A 306 -15.51 -5.23 -14.40
CA ASN A 306 -15.18 -4.86 -15.78
C ASN A 306 -16.42 -4.52 -16.61
N ILE A 307 -17.61 -4.95 -16.20
CA ILE A 307 -18.87 -4.64 -16.86
C ILE A 307 -19.49 -3.32 -16.35
N ARG A 308 -19.02 -2.80 -15.23
CA ARG A 308 -19.49 -1.54 -14.64
C ARG A 308 -18.63 -0.36 -15.06
#